data_bb01ae2bbea076b0125c97fc4b69fde0
#
_entry.id   bb01ae2bbea076b0125c97fc4b69fde0
#
_cell.length_a   1.000
_cell.length_b   1.000
_cell.length_c   1.000
_cell.angle_alpha   90.00
_cell.angle_beta   90.00
_cell.angle_gamma   90.00
#
_symmetry.space_group_name_H-M   'P 1'
#
loop_
_entity.id
_entity.type
_entity.pdbx_description
1 polymer ?
#
loop_
_entity_poly.entity_id
_entity_poly.type
_entity_poly.pdbx_seq_one_letter_code
_entity_poly.pdbx_strand_id
1 'polypeptide(L)'
;MGNIWKSVKKVVYLGIIKNKNKGFMINIEMKKRGRPSKAMNTNETKRRGRPSTKLFVSTFNPDEVKLFRGSDLKFSDSLFQPMKTNREIDTILSTDGGLMPGTNMVLVGGPGSGKSTVALDMLADFTNQGYKCLFVSAEMDEIAHYKYCKRMPKFQNVQTLFLKNYADNIKDAIEYVFDLGYDVIAIDSIAEVIEMYKDTYRTTESAAEFWFLNLQDKHKKGGNGPGFYTTFINIQQVTKAGDFAGSNRLKHMTDAMCHVERDKDGLQRSLHFSKNRDCDKDFKVYFSIFQDHVHYSYETTND
;
A
#
# COMPACT_ATOMS: atom_id res chain seq x y z
N MET A 1 -37.14 32.70 9.72
CA MET A 1 -35.91 33.21 10.34
C MET A 1 -34.88 32.09 10.23
N GLY A 2 -33.83 32.07 9.52
CA GLY A 2 -33.11 33.05 8.74
C GLY A 2 -31.82 32.31 8.30
N ASN A 3 -31.60 32.22 6.99
CA ASN A 3 -30.41 31.64 6.35
C ASN A 3 -29.13 32.29 6.85
N ILE A 4 -28.08 31.48 7.13
CA ILE A 4 -26.68 31.95 7.01
C ILE A 4 -25.83 30.82 6.43
N TRP A 5 -25.74 30.77 5.11
CA TRP A 5 -24.63 30.22 4.39
C TRP A 5 -23.66 31.38 4.11
N LYS A 6 -22.46 31.34 4.69
CA LYS A 6 -21.36 32.22 4.29
C LYS A 6 -20.15 31.39 3.89
N SER A 7 -20.01 31.29 2.61
CA SER A 7 -18.82 31.34 1.75
C SER A 7 -17.49 31.54 2.50
N VAL A 8 -16.63 30.53 2.47
CA VAL A 8 -15.20 30.66 2.78
C VAL A 8 -14.47 31.06 1.51
N LYS A 9 -14.06 32.32 1.44
CA LYS A 9 -13.19 32.84 0.39
C LYS A 9 -11.78 32.31 0.55
N LYS A 10 -11.25 31.67 -0.52
CA LYS A 10 -9.83 31.42 -0.71
C LYS A 10 -9.07 32.74 -0.67
N VAL A 11 -8.22 32.92 0.31
CA VAL A 11 -7.23 34.01 0.33
C VAL A 11 -5.98 33.48 -0.36
N VAL A 12 -5.71 33.99 -1.56
CA VAL A 12 -4.45 33.78 -2.28
C VAL A 12 -3.53 34.91 -1.85
N TYR A 13 -2.50 34.62 -1.09
CA TYR A 13 -1.41 35.58 -0.82
C TYR A 13 -0.47 35.59 -2.01
N LEU A 14 -0.54 36.65 -2.83
CA LEU A 14 0.48 37.01 -3.81
C LEU A 14 1.52 37.89 -3.07
N GLY A 15 2.59 37.23 -2.60
CA GLY A 15 3.77 37.94 -2.14
C GLY A 15 4.66 38.28 -3.34
N ILE A 16 4.67 39.52 -3.76
CA ILE A 16 5.65 40.03 -4.74
C ILE A 16 6.93 40.31 -3.97
N ILE A 17 7.91 39.44 -4.07
CA ILE A 17 9.29 39.75 -3.71
C ILE A 17 10.07 39.97 -4.99
N LYS A 18 10.40 41.26 -5.22
CA LYS A 18 11.39 41.64 -6.21
C LYS A 18 12.77 41.20 -5.72
N ASN A 19 13.35 40.23 -6.35
CA ASN A 19 14.79 40.02 -6.23
C ASN A 19 15.41 39.83 -7.62
N LYS A 20 16.35 40.75 -7.89
CA LYS A 20 17.18 40.75 -9.09
C LYS A 20 18.22 39.63 -8.96
N ASN A 21 18.08 38.57 -9.70
CA ASN A 21 19.26 37.80 -10.13
C ASN A 21 18.92 37.00 -11.39
N LYS A 22 19.88 37.01 -12.30
CA LYS A 22 19.81 36.56 -13.68
C LYS A 22 19.50 35.08 -13.77
N GLY A 23 18.35 34.73 -14.35
CA GLY A 23 18.02 33.37 -14.72
C GLY A 23 18.77 32.95 -16.01
N PHE A 24 19.41 31.83 -15.99
CA PHE A 24 19.93 31.16 -17.16
C PHE A 24 18.75 30.56 -17.95
N MET A 25 18.49 31.08 -19.14
CA MET A 25 17.59 30.43 -20.08
C MET A 25 18.35 29.42 -20.91
N ILE A 26 18.02 28.15 -20.75
CA ILE A 26 18.46 27.09 -21.68
C ILE A 26 17.41 26.99 -22.77
N ASN A 27 17.72 27.51 -23.96
CA ASN A 27 16.91 27.31 -25.16
C ASN A 27 17.26 25.94 -25.75
N ILE A 28 16.34 24.99 -25.62
CA ILE A 28 16.44 23.72 -26.35
C ILE A 28 15.60 23.86 -27.62
N GLU A 29 16.26 24.17 -28.75
CA GLU A 29 15.64 24.07 -30.07
C GLU A 29 15.49 22.61 -30.48
N MET A 30 14.25 22.11 -30.47
CA MET A 30 13.95 20.83 -31.09
C MET A 30 13.71 21.02 -32.60
N LYS A 31 14.66 20.56 -33.42
CA LYS A 31 14.50 20.45 -34.87
C LYS A 31 13.34 19.54 -35.25
N LYS A 32 12.29 20.13 -35.81
CA LYS A 32 11.18 19.39 -36.44
C LYS A 32 11.68 18.76 -37.75
N ARG A 33 11.66 17.43 -37.84
CA ARG A 33 11.78 16.72 -39.12
C ARG A 33 10.48 16.91 -39.91
N GLY A 34 10.59 17.63 -41.00
CA GLY A 34 9.48 17.89 -41.93
C GLY A 34 9.11 16.65 -42.74
N ARG A 35 7.82 16.38 -42.88
CA ARG A 35 7.26 15.44 -43.85
C ARG A 35 6.73 16.26 -45.03
N PRO A 36 6.90 15.83 -46.29
CA PRO A 36 6.54 16.65 -47.47
C PRO A 36 5.03 16.84 -47.57
N SER A 37 4.67 18.02 -48.02
CA SER A 37 3.29 18.50 -48.29
C SER A 37 2.63 17.72 -49.39
N LYS A 38 1.39 17.25 -49.22
CA LYS A 38 0.44 16.90 -50.27
C LYS A 38 -0.66 17.98 -50.36
N ALA A 39 -1.01 18.25 -51.59
CA ALA A 39 -1.81 19.36 -52.06
C ALA A 39 -3.20 19.51 -51.41
N MET A 40 -3.69 20.76 -51.45
CA MET A 40 -5.02 21.29 -51.06
C MET A 40 -6.19 20.43 -51.49
N ASN A 41 -7.11 20.22 -50.53
CA ASN A 41 -8.54 20.23 -50.83
C ASN A 41 -9.28 20.97 -49.69
N THR A 42 -9.98 22.01 -50.10
CA THR A 42 -10.78 22.92 -49.29
C THR A 42 -12.06 22.22 -48.82
N ASN A 43 -12.17 21.94 -47.50
CA ASN A 43 -13.43 21.89 -46.79
C ASN A 43 -13.15 22.20 -45.33
N GLU A 44 -13.66 23.35 -44.88
CA GLU A 44 -13.51 23.82 -43.49
C GLU A 44 -14.31 22.94 -42.54
N THR A 45 -13.63 22.06 -41.87
CA THR A 45 -14.11 21.47 -40.61
C THR A 45 -13.29 22.07 -39.45
N LYS A 46 -13.95 22.81 -38.57
CA LYS A 46 -13.38 23.39 -37.34
C LYS A 46 -12.67 22.28 -36.55
N ARG A 47 -11.35 22.24 -36.64
CA ARG A 47 -10.52 21.37 -35.77
C ARG A 47 -10.63 21.92 -34.37
N ARG A 48 -11.18 21.09 -33.44
CA ARG A 48 -11.11 21.34 -32.01
C ARG A 48 -9.63 21.42 -31.65
N GLY A 49 -9.18 22.57 -31.18
CA GLY A 49 -7.81 22.80 -30.76
C GLY A 49 -7.45 21.83 -29.62
N ARG A 50 -6.26 21.21 -29.72
CA ARG A 50 -5.65 20.43 -28.65
C ARG A 50 -5.53 21.35 -27.42
N PRO A 51 -5.97 20.91 -26.20
CA PRO A 51 -5.80 21.71 -25.01
C PRO A 51 -4.32 22.10 -24.86
N SER A 52 -4.06 23.36 -24.56
CA SER A 52 -2.71 23.83 -24.31
C SER A 52 -2.12 23.02 -23.15
N THR A 53 -1.02 22.32 -23.40
CA THR A 53 -0.23 21.67 -22.34
C THR A 53 0.31 22.79 -21.46
N LYS A 54 -0.26 22.98 -20.27
CA LYS A 54 0.33 23.86 -19.25
C LYS A 54 1.72 23.30 -18.95
N LEU A 55 2.73 24.04 -19.33
CA LEU A 55 4.10 23.77 -18.90
C LEU A 55 4.15 23.92 -17.38
N PHE A 56 4.26 22.80 -16.67
CA PHE A 56 4.66 22.84 -15.27
C PHE A 56 6.13 23.26 -15.24
N VAL A 57 6.37 24.52 -14.95
CA VAL A 57 7.71 24.97 -14.57
C VAL A 57 7.86 24.59 -13.11
N SER A 58 8.50 23.46 -12.85
CA SER A 58 8.97 23.18 -11.49
C SER A 58 10.12 24.14 -11.19
N THR A 59 9.92 25.03 -10.27
CA THR A 59 11.02 25.86 -9.73
C THR A 59 11.84 24.97 -8.79
N PHE A 60 12.83 24.27 -9.33
CA PHE A 60 13.83 23.56 -8.54
C PHE A 60 14.67 24.59 -7.80
N ASN A 61 14.69 24.53 -6.48
CA ASN A 61 15.55 25.34 -5.65
C ASN A 61 16.69 24.46 -5.10
N PRO A 62 17.93 24.65 -5.58
CA PRO A 62 19.08 23.87 -5.13
C PRO A 62 19.35 24.00 -3.62
N ASP A 63 18.98 25.13 -3.00
CA ASP A 63 19.18 25.39 -1.56
C ASP A 63 18.25 24.54 -0.66
N GLU A 64 17.21 23.94 -1.23
CA GLU A 64 16.30 23.02 -0.53
C GLU A 64 16.81 21.57 -0.55
N VAL A 65 17.88 21.27 -1.31
CA VAL A 65 18.46 19.93 -1.37
C VAL A 65 19.24 19.64 -0.09
N LYS A 66 18.78 18.66 0.67
CA LYS A 66 19.44 18.21 1.90
C LYS A 66 20.17 16.90 1.64
N LEU A 67 21.43 16.88 1.99
CA LEU A 67 22.28 15.67 1.97
C LEU A 67 22.53 15.23 3.41
N PHE A 68 22.40 13.96 3.68
CA PHE A 68 22.57 13.37 5.01
C PHE A 68 23.69 12.30 4.95
N ARG A 69 24.49 12.23 6.02
CA ARG A 69 25.31 11.06 6.32
C ARG A 69 24.47 10.08 7.14
N GLY A 70 24.73 8.79 7.06
CA GLY A 70 24.03 7.81 7.91
C GLY A 70 24.11 8.13 9.41
N SER A 71 25.21 8.69 9.87
CA SER A 71 25.41 9.15 11.27
C SER A 71 24.52 10.33 11.69
N ASP A 72 23.97 11.07 10.71
CA ASP A 72 23.12 12.26 10.98
C ASP A 72 21.65 11.83 11.16
N LEU A 73 21.31 10.61 10.76
CA LEU A 73 19.97 10.05 10.86
C LEU A 73 19.74 9.55 12.28
N LYS A 74 18.65 10.00 12.89
CA LYS A 74 18.21 9.56 14.22
C LYS A 74 16.77 9.10 14.14
N PHE A 75 16.56 7.84 14.48
CA PHE A 75 15.25 7.21 14.56
C PHE A 75 15.01 6.69 15.98
N SER A 76 13.74 6.42 16.31
CA SER A 76 13.39 5.78 17.57
C SER A 76 13.90 4.33 17.59
N ASP A 77 14.34 3.86 18.76
CA ASP A 77 14.73 2.47 18.97
C ASP A 77 13.58 1.49 18.71
N SER A 78 12.34 1.95 18.78
CA SER A 78 11.15 1.16 18.45
C SER A 78 11.15 0.66 17.00
N LEU A 79 11.83 1.37 16.07
CA LEU A 79 11.97 0.93 14.68
C LEU A 79 12.74 -0.40 14.55
N PHE A 80 13.57 -0.74 15.54
CA PHE A 80 14.42 -1.93 15.54
C PHE A 80 13.89 -3.04 16.46
N GLN A 81 12.67 -2.86 17.00
CA GLN A 81 12.02 -3.85 17.85
C GLN A 81 10.98 -4.63 17.07
N PRO A 82 11.21 -5.90 16.71
CA PRO A 82 10.25 -6.67 15.94
C PRO A 82 8.97 -6.94 16.74
N MET A 83 7.85 -6.81 16.07
CA MET A 83 6.54 -7.23 16.57
C MET A 83 6.42 -8.74 16.43
N LYS A 84 6.19 -9.46 17.52
CA LYS A 84 6.19 -10.92 17.56
C LYS A 84 4.76 -11.47 17.63
N THR A 85 4.50 -12.54 16.90
CA THR A 85 3.29 -13.35 17.11
C THR A 85 3.51 -14.36 18.24
N ASN A 86 4.77 -14.60 18.64
CA ASN A 86 5.24 -15.64 19.53
C ASN A 86 4.95 -17.06 18.99
N ARG A 87 5.06 -17.20 17.69
CA ARG A 87 4.81 -18.45 16.95
C ARG A 87 5.92 -18.68 15.91
N GLU A 88 5.92 -19.85 15.31
CA GLU A 88 6.94 -20.29 14.35
C GLU A 88 7.08 -19.36 13.14
N ILE A 89 5.99 -18.69 12.75
CA ILE A 89 5.99 -17.73 11.64
C ILE A 89 6.99 -16.58 11.86
N ASP A 90 7.25 -16.20 13.10
CA ASP A 90 8.17 -15.10 13.43
C ASP A 90 9.58 -15.32 12.86
N THR A 91 9.98 -16.58 12.71
CA THR A 91 11.34 -16.94 12.25
C THR A 91 11.61 -16.62 10.79
N ILE A 92 10.57 -16.48 9.96
CA ILE A 92 10.68 -16.12 8.54
C ILE A 92 10.39 -14.64 8.28
N LEU A 93 9.82 -13.92 9.27
CA LEU A 93 9.46 -12.51 9.11
C LEU A 93 10.69 -11.60 9.17
N SER A 94 11.61 -11.85 10.10
CA SER A 94 12.91 -11.17 10.15
C SER A 94 13.97 -12.04 10.80
N THR A 95 15.23 -11.64 10.67
CA THR A 95 16.36 -12.32 11.34
C THR A 95 16.25 -12.27 12.87
N ASP A 96 15.66 -11.18 13.40
CA ASP A 96 15.45 -10.99 14.85
C ASP A 96 14.17 -11.68 15.37
N GLY A 97 13.42 -12.31 14.48
CA GLY A 97 12.17 -13.02 14.77
C GLY A 97 11.01 -12.06 15.03
N GLY A 98 10.07 -12.01 14.09
CA GLY A 98 8.90 -11.13 14.11
C GLY A 98 8.89 -10.09 13.00
N LEU A 99 7.81 -9.34 12.89
CA LEU A 99 7.60 -8.36 11.83
C LEU A 99 8.20 -7.01 12.20
N MET A 100 9.10 -6.50 11.36
CA MET A 100 9.77 -5.22 11.64
C MET A 100 8.82 -4.03 11.42
N PRO A 101 8.84 -3.02 12.31
CA PRO A 101 8.08 -1.78 12.12
C PRO A 101 8.45 -1.07 10.82
N GLY A 102 7.46 -0.48 10.15
CA GLY A 102 7.66 0.22 8.89
C GLY A 102 7.92 -0.70 7.68
N THR A 103 7.70 -2.01 7.80
CA THR A 103 7.79 -2.94 6.68
C THR A 103 6.54 -2.87 5.80
N ASN A 104 6.72 -2.91 4.48
CA ASN A 104 5.64 -3.13 3.53
C ASN A 104 5.76 -4.57 2.99
N MET A 105 4.95 -5.47 3.54
CA MET A 105 4.90 -6.88 3.16
C MET A 105 3.70 -7.15 2.24
N VAL A 106 3.90 -8.00 1.23
CA VAL A 106 2.81 -8.51 0.39
C VAL A 106 2.66 -10.01 0.59
N LEU A 107 1.45 -10.45 0.93
CA LEU A 107 1.05 -11.86 0.92
C LEU A 107 0.47 -12.20 -0.44
N VAL A 108 1.17 -13.05 -1.19
CA VAL A 108 0.82 -13.44 -2.56
C VAL A 108 0.38 -14.88 -2.59
N GLY A 109 -0.69 -15.21 -3.32
CA GLY A 109 -1.10 -16.60 -3.48
C GLY A 109 -2.44 -16.74 -4.20
N GLY A 110 -2.76 -17.96 -4.61
CA GLY A 110 -4.01 -18.27 -5.29
C GLY A 110 -5.26 -18.09 -4.41
N PRO A 111 -6.44 -18.09 -5.02
CA PRO A 111 -7.70 -18.11 -4.26
C PRO A 111 -7.73 -19.30 -3.31
N GLY A 112 -8.22 -19.10 -2.09
CA GLY A 112 -8.35 -20.16 -1.08
C GLY A 112 -7.03 -20.68 -0.48
N SER A 113 -5.87 -20.08 -0.78
CA SER A 113 -4.59 -20.47 -0.17
C SER A 113 -4.50 -20.16 1.33
N GLY A 114 -5.30 -19.22 1.85
CA GLY A 114 -5.34 -18.87 3.26
C GLY A 114 -4.79 -17.48 3.59
N LYS A 115 -4.53 -16.62 2.60
CA LYS A 115 -3.95 -15.27 2.80
C LYS A 115 -4.68 -14.44 3.84
N SER A 116 -5.99 -14.25 3.69
CA SER A 116 -6.83 -13.47 4.63
C SER A 116 -6.81 -14.07 6.02
N THR A 117 -6.82 -15.42 6.11
CA THR A 117 -6.75 -16.12 7.40
C THR A 117 -5.42 -15.88 8.10
N VAL A 118 -4.29 -16.00 7.37
CA VAL A 118 -2.94 -15.72 7.92
C VAL A 118 -2.80 -14.27 8.34
N ALA A 119 -3.26 -13.32 7.52
CA ALA A 119 -3.21 -11.89 7.86
C ALA A 119 -4.01 -11.57 9.13
N LEU A 120 -5.26 -12.05 9.23
CA LEU A 120 -6.09 -11.88 10.43
C LEU A 120 -5.50 -12.59 11.65
N ASP A 121 -4.89 -13.75 11.44
CA ASP A 121 -4.24 -14.53 12.49
C ASP A 121 -3.07 -13.76 13.12
N MET A 122 -2.20 -13.19 12.27
CA MET A 122 -1.10 -12.34 12.71
C MET A 122 -1.61 -11.06 13.41
N LEU A 123 -2.60 -10.36 12.81
CA LEU A 123 -3.17 -9.15 13.43
C LEU A 123 -3.77 -9.45 14.81
N ALA A 124 -4.45 -10.59 14.98
CA ALA A 124 -5.02 -10.98 16.25
C ALA A 124 -3.94 -11.25 17.31
N ASP A 125 -2.84 -11.90 16.92
CA ASP A 125 -1.72 -12.14 17.82
C ASP A 125 -1.03 -10.82 18.21
N PHE A 126 -0.81 -9.89 17.28
CA PHE A 126 -0.29 -8.54 17.57
C PHE A 126 -1.25 -7.74 18.46
N THR A 127 -2.56 -7.78 18.19
CA THR A 127 -3.58 -7.10 19.01
C THR A 127 -3.57 -7.61 20.44
N ASN A 128 -3.43 -8.91 20.65
CA ASN A 128 -3.35 -9.53 21.99
C ASN A 128 -2.09 -9.10 22.76
N GLN A 129 -1.06 -8.64 22.07
CA GLN A 129 0.17 -8.11 22.66
C GLN A 129 0.14 -6.58 22.84
N GLY A 130 -0.99 -5.94 22.55
CA GLY A 130 -1.21 -4.51 22.78
C GLY A 130 -0.88 -3.62 21.57
N TYR A 131 -0.52 -4.17 20.42
CA TYR A 131 -0.36 -3.39 19.20
C TYR A 131 -1.72 -2.97 18.65
N LYS A 132 -1.79 -1.75 18.12
CA LYS A 132 -2.98 -1.22 17.47
C LYS A 132 -3.05 -1.71 16.03
N CYS A 133 -3.94 -2.66 15.76
CA CYS A 133 -4.05 -3.32 14.48
C CYS A 133 -5.37 -2.99 13.77
N LEU A 134 -5.32 -2.87 12.43
CA LEU A 134 -6.47 -2.64 11.57
C LEU A 134 -6.49 -3.65 10.42
N PHE A 135 -7.66 -4.23 10.16
CA PHE A 135 -7.92 -4.98 8.94
C PHE A 135 -8.82 -4.14 8.01
N VAL A 136 -8.31 -3.79 6.84
CA VAL A 136 -9.08 -3.10 5.78
C VAL A 136 -9.62 -4.17 4.84
N SER A 137 -10.93 -4.43 4.93
CA SER A 137 -11.63 -5.39 4.08
C SER A 137 -12.25 -4.69 2.88
N ALA A 138 -11.68 -4.93 1.70
CA ALA A 138 -12.26 -4.50 0.42
C ALA A 138 -13.03 -5.65 -0.27
N GLU A 139 -12.75 -6.91 0.07
CA GLU A 139 -13.40 -8.08 -0.52
C GLU A 139 -14.57 -8.59 0.34
N MET A 140 -14.37 -8.81 1.64
CA MET A 140 -15.39 -9.36 2.54
C MET A 140 -16.33 -8.26 3.06
N ASP A 141 -17.61 -8.60 3.17
CA ASP A 141 -18.60 -7.84 3.91
C ASP A 141 -18.64 -8.24 5.41
N GLU A 142 -19.47 -7.56 6.19
CA GLU A 142 -19.63 -7.81 7.62
C GLU A 142 -20.12 -9.23 7.93
N ILE A 143 -20.97 -9.79 7.07
CA ILE A 143 -21.54 -11.13 7.26
C ILE A 143 -20.44 -12.18 7.06
N ALA A 144 -19.65 -12.04 5.99
CA ALA A 144 -18.54 -12.94 5.72
C ALA A 144 -17.49 -12.84 6.84
N HIS A 145 -17.12 -11.64 7.27
CA HIS A 145 -16.19 -11.41 8.36
C HIS A 145 -16.72 -11.98 9.69
N TYR A 146 -17.99 -11.80 10.00
CA TYR A 146 -18.62 -12.37 11.21
C TYR A 146 -18.51 -13.91 11.23
N LYS A 147 -18.69 -14.57 10.07
CA LYS A 147 -18.49 -16.03 9.95
C LYS A 147 -17.04 -16.43 10.24
N TYR A 148 -16.06 -15.62 9.81
CA TYR A 148 -14.65 -15.81 10.16
C TYR A 148 -14.43 -15.69 11.67
N CYS A 149 -14.96 -14.65 12.31
CA CYS A 149 -14.87 -14.43 13.74
C CYS A 149 -15.55 -15.53 14.55
N LYS A 150 -16.67 -16.08 14.07
CA LYS A 150 -17.32 -17.23 14.73
C LYS A 150 -16.47 -18.49 14.68
N ARG A 151 -15.79 -18.72 13.58
CA ARG A 151 -14.89 -19.87 13.42
C ARG A 151 -13.58 -19.66 14.18
N MET A 152 -13.04 -18.45 14.15
CA MET A 152 -11.77 -18.06 14.76
C MET A 152 -12.01 -16.94 15.79
N PRO A 153 -12.37 -17.25 17.04
CA PRO A 153 -12.80 -16.23 18.01
C PRO A 153 -11.75 -15.13 18.27
N LYS A 154 -10.46 -15.43 18.16
CA LYS A 154 -9.40 -14.41 18.36
C LYS A 154 -9.48 -13.25 17.35
N PHE A 155 -10.11 -13.42 16.18
CA PHE A 155 -10.26 -12.36 15.17
C PHE A 155 -11.24 -11.25 15.62
N GLN A 156 -12.11 -11.52 16.61
CA GLN A 156 -13.09 -10.56 17.12
C GLN A 156 -12.45 -9.30 17.72
N ASN A 157 -11.19 -9.39 18.14
CA ASN A 157 -10.46 -8.27 18.74
C ASN A 157 -9.79 -7.36 17.71
N VAL A 158 -9.74 -7.77 16.44
CA VAL A 158 -9.12 -6.98 15.35
C VAL A 158 -10.12 -5.93 14.85
N GLN A 159 -9.74 -4.66 14.91
CA GLN A 159 -10.56 -3.60 14.32
C GLN A 159 -10.62 -3.78 12.80
N THR A 160 -11.81 -3.63 12.22
CA THR A 160 -12.03 -3.85 10.79
C THR A 160 -12.74 -2.66 10.15
N LEU A 161 -12.19 -2.18 9.04
CA LEU A 161 -12.85 -1.23 8.13
C LEU A 161 -13.43 -2.02 6.95
N PHE A 162 -14.75 -2.00 6.79
CA PHE A 162 -15.41 -2.53 5.59
C PHE A 162 -15.46 -1.43 4.53
N LEU A 163 -14.55 -1.50 3.58
CA LEU A 163 -14.31 -0.41 2.64
C LEU A 163 -15.50 -0.17 1.70
N LYS A 164 -16.26 -1.23 1.38
CA LYS A 164 -17.46 -1.13 0.53
C LYS A 164 -18.53 -0.19 1.09
N ASN A 165 -18.57 0.01 2.41
CA ASN A 165 -19.51 0.96 3.05
C ASN A 165 -19.16 2.43 2.77
N TYR A 166 -17.97 2.68 2.20
CA TYR A 166 -17.44 4.01 1.88
C TYR A 166 -17.16 4.17 0.39
N ALA A 167 -17.90 3.45 -0.47
CA ALA A 167 -17.66 3.41 -1.91
C ALA A 167 -17.58 4.80 -2.57
N ASP A 168 -18.37 5.77 -2.11
CA ASP A 168 -18.37 7.14 -2.63
C ASP A 168 -17.22 8.02 -2.09
N ASN A 169 -16.56 7.61 -1.00
CA ASN A 169 -15.56 8.39 -0.26
C ASN A 169 -14.35 7.55 0.15
N ILE A 170 -13.93 6.62 -0.69
CA ILE A 170 -12.86 5.64 -0.40
C ILE A 170 -11.57 6.31 0.04
N LYS A 171 -11.18 7.38 -0.67
CA LYS A 171 -9.96 8.12 -0.35
C LYS A 171 -9.99 8.67 1.06
N ASP A 172 -11.05 9.40 1.38
CA ASP A 172 -11.18 10.06 2.67
C ASP A 172 -11.27 9.05 3.83
N ALA A 173 -11.96 7.91 3.59
CA ALA A 173 -12.06 6.84 4.57
C ALA A 173 -10.70 6.19 4.87
N ILE A 174 -9.92 5.87 3.83
CA ILE A 174 -8.60 5.25 3.99
C ILE A 174 -7.60 6.25 4.61
N GLU A 175 -7.54 7.49 4.10
CA GLU A 175 -6.65 8.52 4.64
C GLU A 175 -6.97 8.79 6.12
N TYR A 176 -8.25 8.89 6.48
CA TYR A 176 -8.68 9.07 7.87
C TYR A 176 -8.20 7.94 8.78
N VAL A 177 -8.45 6.68 8.42
CA VAL A 177 -8.06 5.56 9.30
C VAL A 177 -6.54 5.39 9.38
N PHE A 178 -5.79 5.70 8.31
CA PHE A 178 -4.33 5.66 8.36
C PHE A 178 -3.77 6.74 9.29
N ASP A 179 -4.35 7.94 9.29
CA ASP A 179 -3.97 9.05 10.18
C ASP A 179 -4.31 8.78 11.67
N LEU A 180 -5.12 7.73 12.00
CA LEU A 180 -5.36 7.32 13.38
C LEU A 180 -4.17 6.63 14.06
N GLY A 181 -3.09 6.35 13.33
CA GLY A 181 -1.86 5.79 13.86
C GLY A 181 -2.02 4.34 14.33
N TYR A 182 -2.06 3.42 13.38
CA TYR A 182 -2.00 1.97 13.63
C TYR A 182 -0.55 1.48 13.51
N ASP A 183 -0.18 0.52 14.35
CA ASP A 183 1.11 -0.16 14.25
C ASP A 183 1.14 -1.11 13.05
N VAL A 184 0.05 -1.84 12.83
CA VAL A 184 -0.08 -2.78 11.71
C VAL A 184 -1.43 -2.60 11.01
N ILE A 185 -1.39 -2.46 9.68
CA ILE A 185 -2.58 -2.42 8.84
C ILE A 185 -2.49 -3.55 7.80
N ALA A 186 -3.44 -4.48 7.82
CA ALA A 186 -3.59 -5.45 6.74
C ALA A 186 -4.70 -5.02 5.77
N ILE A 187 -4.48 -5.24 4.47
CA ILE A 187 -5.38 -4.78 3.40
C ILE A 187 -5.73 -5.97 2.51
N ASP A 188 -7.01 -6.30 2.42
CA ASP A 188 -7.54 -7.43 1.67
C ASP A 188 -8.62 -6.99 0.66
N SER A 189 -8.25 -6.78 -0.59
CA SER A 189 -6.95 -6.83 -1.24
C SER A 189 -6.54 -5.46 -1.81
N ILE A 190 -5.25 -5.28 -2.11
CA ILE A 190 -4.77 -4.04 -2.79
C ILE A 190 -5.47 -3.86 -4.13
N ALA A 191 -5.61 -4.93 -4.92
CA ALA A 191 -6.24 -4.86 -6.24
C ALA A 191 -7.64 -4.27 -6.15
N GLU A 192 -8.43 -4.72 -5.17
CA GLU A 192 -9.79 -4.23 -4.97
C GLU A 192 -9.82 -2.76 -4.54
N VAL A 193 -8.92 -2.34 -3.64
CA VAL A 193 -8.79 -0.92 -3.24
C VAL A 193 -8.48 -0.04 -4.45
N ILE A 194 -7.54 -0.45 -5.30
CA ILE A 194 -7.16 0.28 -6.51
C ILE A 194 -8.34 0.36 -7.49
N GLU A 195 -9.05 -0.74 -7.70
CA GLU A 195 -10.21 -0.79 -8.61
C GLU A 195 -11.35 0.10 -8.10
N MET A 196 -11.72 -0.02 -6.82
CA MET A 196 -12.73 0.83 -6.20
C MET A 196 -12.38 2.33 -6.31
N TYR A 197 -11.11 2.70 -6.06
CA TYR A 197 -10.66 4.09 -6.20
C TYR A 197 -10.75 4.57 -7.65
N LYS A 198 -10.28 3.75 -8.58
CA LYS A 198 -10.33 4.05 -10.02
C LYS A 198 -11.75 4.35 -10.48
N ASP A 199 -12.70 3.52 -10.09
CA ASP A 199 -14.11 3.63 -10.48
C ASP A 199 -14.78 4.85 -9.84
N THR A 200 -14.56 5.06 -8.53
CA THR A 200 -15.15 6.19 -7.79
C THR A 200 -14.68 7.53 -8.36
N TYR A 201 -13.38 7.68 -8.60
CA TYR A 201 -12.80 8.95 -9.06
C TYR A 201 -12.59 9.03 -10.57
N ARG A 202 -13.04 8.02 -11.33
CA ARG A 202 -12.92 7.95 -12.81
C ARG A 202 -11.50 8.25 -13.29
N THR A 203 -10.53 7.64 -12.66
CA THR A 203 -9.11 7.82 -12.91
C THR A 203 -8.48 6.58 -13.55
N THR A 204 -7.17 6.59 -13.78
CA THR A 204 -6.45 5.42 -14.29
C THR A 204 -5.99 4.53 -13.14
N GLU A 205 -5.86 3.23 -13.39
CA GLU A 205 -5.29 2.26 -12.45
C GLU A 205 -3.91 2.73 -11.91
N SER A 206 -3.04 3.22 -12.82
CA SER A 206 -1.72 3.73 -12.44
C SER A 206 -1.79 4.95 -11.51
N ALA A 207 -2.80 5.82 -11.63
CA ALA A 207 -2.98 6.96 -10.74
C ALA A 207 -3.54 6.52 -9.38
N ALA A 208 -4.47 5.56 -9.35
CA ALA A 208 -5.00 4.96 -8.15
C ALA A 208 -3.90 4.24 -7.35
N GLU A 209 -3.10 3.41 -8.04
CA GLU A 209 -1.95 2.72 -7.45
C GLU A 209 -0.92 3.71 -6.90
N PHE A 210 -0.61 4.78 -7.65
CA PHE A 210 0.33 5.81 -7.22
C PHE A 210 -0.12 6.50 -5.93
N TRP A 211 -1.40 6.88 -5.85
CA TRP A 211 -1.97 7.46 -4.65
C TRP A 211 -1.82 6.51 -3.46
N PHE A 212 -2.26 5.26 -3.63
CA PHE A 212 -2.30 4.29 -2.53
C PHE A 212 -0.90 3.94 -2.00
N LEU A 213 0.04 3.68 -2.91
CA LEU A 213 1.42 3.37 -2.52
C LEU A 213 2.14 4.54 -1.87
N ASN A 214 1.90 5.79 -2.32
CA ASN A 214 2.46 6.96 -1.66
C ASN A 214 1.86 7.19 -0.27
N LEU A 215 0.59 6.88 -0.08
CA LEU A 215 -0.06 6.95 1.23
C LEU A 215 0.58 5.95 2.19
N GLN A 216 0.77 4.70 1.78
CA GLN A 216 1.49 3.71 2.58
C GLN A 216 2.93 4.14 2.89
N ASP A 217 3.67 4.64 1.90
CA ASP A 217 5.04 5.10 2.07
C ASP A 217 5.15 6.26 3.08
N LYS A 218 4.19 7.19 3.08
CA LYS A 218 4.09 8.27 4.08
C LYS A 218 3.99 7.69 5.50
N HIS A 219 3.07 6.77 5.75
CA HIS A 219 2.82 6.24 7.09
C HIS A 219 3.91 5.27 7.56
N LYS A 220 4.46 4.47 6.64
CA LYS A 220 5.63 3.64 6.88
C LYS A 220 6.85 4.44 7.38
N LYS A 221 7.00 5.68 6.92
CA LYS A 221 8.13 6.57 7.25
C LYS A 221 7.85 7.53 8.41
N GLY A 222 6.85 7.27 9.21
CA GLY A 222 6.52 8.10 10.36
C GLY A 222 5.58 9.27 10.04
N GLY A 223 4.65 9.10 9.10
CA GLY A 223 3.67 10.12 8.72
C GLY A 223 2.74 10.55 9.86
N ASN A 224 2.59 9.73 10.89
CA ASN A 224 1.79 10.02 12.10
C ASN A 224 2.61 10.66 13.23
N GLY A 225 3.87 10.96 13.00
CA GLY A 225 4.76 11.61 13.97
C GLY A 225 6.03 10.79 14.27
N PRO A 226 6.98 11.40 14.98
CA PRO A 226 8.23 10.74 15.33
C PRO A 226 7.98 9.45 16.13
N GLY A 227 8.56 8.34 15.69
CA GLY A 227 8.43 7.05 16.37
C GLY A 227 7.21 6.20 15.97
N PHE A 228 6.32 6.70 15.10
CA PHE A 228 5.18 5.96 14.59
C PHE A 228 5.45 5.44 13.18
N TYR A 229 5.75 4.17 13.06
CA TYR A 229 6.06 3.50 11.78
C TYR A 229 5.02 2.43 11.50
N THR A 230 4.02 2.75 10.70
CA THR A 230 2.98 1.77 10.34
C THR A 230 3.56 0.69 9.44
N THR A 231 3.32 -0.55 9.80
CA THR A 231 3.65 -1.74 9.01
C THR A 231 2.43 -2.15 8.20
N PHE A 232 2.63 -2.49 6.93
CA PHE A 232 1.57 -2.92 6.03
C PHE A 232 1.70 -4.39 5.66
N ILE A 233 0.58 -5.12 5.77
CA ILE A 233 0.42 -6.50 5.27
C ILE A 233 -0.60 -6.44 4.14
N ASN A 234 -0.12 -6.43 2.91
CA ASN A 234 -0.94 -6.28 1.72
C ASN A 234 -1.27 -7.66 1.14
N ILE A 235 -2.53 -7.93 0.88
CA ILE A 235 -2.95 -9.16 0.23
C ILE A 235 -3.08 -8.90 -1.28
N GLN A 236 -2.46 -9.79 -2.07
CA GLN A 236 -2.51 -9.77 -3.53
C GLN A 236 -2.73 -11.17 -4.08
N GLN A 237 -3.55 -11.26 -5.11
CA GLN A 237 -3.74 -12.53 -5.82
C GLN A 237 -2.62 -12.76 -6.84
N VAL A 238 -2.45 -14.01 -7.26
CA VAL A 238 -1.63 -14.38 -8.43
C VAL A 238 -2.50 -14.46 -9.67
N THR A 239 -1.89 -14.29 -10.83
CA THR A 239 -2.52 -14.57 -12.13
C THR A 239 -2.83 -16.06 -12.28
N LYS A 240 -3.61 -16.43 -13.30
CA LYS A 240 -3.86 -17.85 -13.61
C LYS A 240 -2.59 -18.64 -13.94
N ALA A 241 -1.52 -17.96 -14.37
CA ALA A 241 -0.21 -18.55 -14.63
C ALA A 241 0.63 -18.73 -13.34
N GLY A 242 0.15 -18.26 -12.19
CA GLY A 242 0.89 -18.30 -10.93
C GLY A 242 1.80 -17.09 -10.70
N ASP A 243 1.85 -16.14 -11.64
CA ASP A 243 2.67 -14.95 -11.53
C ASP A 243 1.99 -13.90 -10.63
N PHE A 244 2.80 -13.00 -10.07
CA PHE A 244 2.31 -11.87 -9.29
C PHE A 244 1.37 -10.97 -10.12
N ALA A 245 0.12 -10.82 -9.66
CA ALA A 245 -0.93 -10.05 -10.34
C ALA A 245 -0.88 -8.54 -10.02
N GLY A 246 0.29 -7.99 -9.72
CA GLY A 246 0.49 -6.56 -9.45
C GLY A 246 1.44 -5.91 -10.44
N SER A 247 1.53 -4.58 -10.37
CA SER A 247 2.47 -3.83 -11.19
C SER A 247 3.92 -4.06 -10.75
N ASN A 248 4.86 -3.78 -11.66
CA ASN A 248 6.29 -3.74 -11.30
C ASN A 248 6.58 -2.70 -10.21
N ARG A 249 5.81 -1.60 -10.15
CA ARG A 249 5.94 -0.57 -9.11
C ARG A 249 5.63 -1.16 -7.72
N LEU A 250 4.51 -1.85 -7.57
CA LEU A 250 4.14 -2.52 -6.31
C LEU A 250 5.25 -3.49 -5.87
N LYS A 251 5.76 -4.30 -6.79
CA LYS A 251 6.87 -5.22 -6.53
C LYS A 251 8.15 -4.52 -6.05
N HIS A 252 8.48 -3.35 -6.62
CA HIS A 252 9.66 -2.58 -6.22
C HIS A 252 9.49 -1.89 -4.87
N MET A 253 8.31 -1.37 -4.56
CA MET A 253 8.02 -0.67 -3.29
C MET A 253 7.80 -1.62 -2.10
N THR A 254 7.63 -2.91 -2.35
CA THR A 254 7.50 -3.95 -1.32
C THR A 254 8.86 -4.27 -0.70
N ASP A 255 8.93 -4.35 0.62
CA ASP A 255 10.13 -4.78 1.36
C ASP A 255 10.21 -6.30 1.47
N ALA A 256 9.07 -6.95 1.66
CA ALA A 256 8.96 -8.39 1.79
C ALA A 256 7.81 -8.96 0.94
N MET A 257 8.06 -10.03 0.21
CA MET A 257 7.07 -10.75 -0.61
C MET A 257 6.98 -12.19 -0.13
N CYS A 258 5.89 -12.49 0.57
CA CYS A 258 5.59 -13.79 1.15
C CYS A 258 4.59 -14.53 0.25
N HIS A 259 4.96 -15.71 -0.20
CA HIS A 259 4.08 -16.60 -0.96
C HIS A 259 3.31 -17.50 -0.01
N VAL A 260 1.99 -17.50 -0.19
CA VAL A 260 1.05 -18.38 0.52
C VAL A 260 0.62 -19.46 -0.46
N GLU A 261 1.24 -20.60 -0.36
CA GLU A 261 1.02 -21.72 -1.28
C GLU A 261 0.13 -22.79 -0.65
N ARG A 262 -0.54 -23.53 -1.50
CA ARG A 262 -1.26 -24.75 -1.18
C ARG A 262 -0.77 -25.82 -2.13
N ASP A 263 -0.42 -26.98 -1.61
CA ASP A 263 0.02 -28.10 -2.43
C ASP A 263 -1.07 -28.60 -3.40
N LYS A 264 -0.70 -29.43 -4.35
CA LYS A 264 -1.62 -29.93 -5.38
C LYS A 264 -2.75 -30.76 -4.81
N ASP A 265 -2.48 -31.49 -3.74
CA ASP A 265 -3.45 -32.35 -3.06
C ASP A 265 -4.32 -31.54 -2.09
N GLY A 266 -3.96 -30.27 -1.87
CA GLY A 266 -4.72 -29.34 -1.06
C GLY A 266 -4.67 -29.61 0.44
N LEU A 267 -3.81 -30.49 0.88
CA LEU A 267 -3.69 -30.93 2.26
C LEU A 267 -2.76 -30.01 3.05
N GLN A 268 -1.67 -29.56 2.43
CA GLN A 268 -0.65 -28.77 3.08
C GLN A 268 -0.58 -27.35 2.52
N ARG A 269 -0.31 -26.39 3.39
CA ARG A 269 -0.04 -24.99 3.04
C ARG A 269 1.31 -24.58 3.55
N SER A 270 1.95 -23.63 2.87
CA SER A 270 3.24 -23.11 3.26
C SER A 270 3.36 -21.60 3.04
N LEU A 271 4.26 -21.01 3.80
CA LEU A 271 4.71 -19.63 3.68
C LEU A 271 6.21 -19.65 3.36
N HIS A 272 6.61 -18.90 2.35
CA HIS A 272 8.02 -18.66 2.06
C HIS A 272 8.19 -17.29 1.41
N PHE A 273 9.38 -16.72 1.50
CA PHE A 273 9.67 -15.42 0.93
C PHE A 273 10.49 -15.55 -0.36
N SER A 274 10.05 -14.89 -1.44
CA SER A 274 10.87 -14.65 -2.62
C SER A 274 11.68 -13.36 -2.52
N LYS A 275 11.33 -12.49 -1.57
CA LYS A 275 12.01 -11.25 -1.23
C LYS A 275 11.74 -10.95 0.23
N ASN A 276 12.78 -10.72 1.02
CA ASN A 276 12.66 -10.18 2.37
C ASN A 276 13.93 -9.38 2.69
N ARG A 277 13.78 -8.09 2.98
CA ARG A 277 14.91 -7.21 3.32
C ARG A 277 15.39 -7.37 4.74
N ASP A 278 14.52 -7.89 5.61
CA ASP A 278 14.77 -8.03 7.04
C ASP A 278 15.18 -9.46 7.43
N CYS A 279 15.19 -10.40 6.45
CA CYS A 279 15.55 -11.80 6.67
C CYS A 279 16.26 -12.38 5.44
N ASP A 280 17.38 -13.07 5.68
CA ASP A 280 18.14 -13.79 4.67
C ASP A 280 17.87 -15.31 4.67
N LYS A 281 16.94 -15.76 5.53
CA LYS A 281 16.62 -17.18 5.67
C LYS A 281 15.71 -17.65 4.54
N ASP A 282 16.16 -18.67 3.82
CA ASP A 282 15.43 -19.31 2.72
C ASP A 282 14.84 -20.65 3.17
N PHE A 283 13.84 -20.61 4.06
CA PHE A 283 13.09 -21.81 4.44
C PHE A 283 11.59 -21.55 4.46
N LYS A 284 10.82 -22.65 4.44
CA LYS A 284 9.36 -22.62 4.48
C LYS A 284 8.85 -22.86 5.87
N VAL A 285 7.81 -22.13 6.26
CA VAL A 285 6.95 -22.45 7.38
C VAL A 285 5.67 -23.04 6.83
N TYR A 286 5.31 -24.23 7.29
CA TYR A 286 4.07 -24.89 6.94
C TYR A 286 2.96 -24.44 7.89
N PHE A 287 1.73 -24.47 7.42
CA PHE A 287 0.59 -24.19 8.27
C PHE A 287 -0.65 -24.96 7.90
N SER A 288 -1.45 -25.22 8.93
CA SER A 288 -2.77 -25.85 8.81
C SER A 288 -3.83 -24.92 9.41
N ILE A 289 -4.98 -24.81 8.73
CA ILE A 289 -6.12 -24.05 9.20
C ILE A 289 -7.12 -25.01 9.81
N PHE A 290 -7.21 -25.03 11.12
CA PHE A 290 -8.20 -25.80 11.87
C PHE A 290 -9.50 -25.00 12.02
N GLN A 291 -10.45 -25.58 12.73
CA GLN A 291 -11.77 -24.98 12.90
C GLN A 291 -11.73 -23.70 13.74
N ASP A 292 -10.77 -23.57 14.67
CA ASP A 292 -10.68 -22.51 15.67
C ASP A 292 -9.30 -21.83 15.76
N HIS A 293 -8.30 -22.34 15.08
CA HIS A 293 -6.94 -21.78 15.08
C HIS A 293 -6.16 -22.09 13.81
N VAL A 294 -5.04 -21.37 13.61
CA VAL A 294 -4.01 -21.68 12.64
C VAL A 294 -2.83 -22.28 13.38
N HIS A 295 -2.31 -23.39 12.92
CA HIS A 295 -1.10 -24.02 13.43
C HIS A 295 0.04 -23.84 12.44
N TYR A 296 1.20 -23.38 12.92
CA TYR A 296 2.43 -23.27 12.13
C TYR A 296 3.43 -24.33 12.58
N SER A 297 4.23 -24.83 11.63
CA SER A 297 5.26 -25.83 11.88
C SER A 297 6.41 -25.70 10.89
N TYR A 298 7.57 -26.21 11.24
CA TYR A 298 8.73 -26.28 10.34
C TYR A 298 8.74 -27.56 9.51
N GLU A 299 7.98 -28.55 9.91
CA GLU A 299 7.90 -29.87 9.27
C GLU A 299 6.63 -30.00 8.47
N THR A 300 6.70 -30.82 7.41
CA THR A 300 5.52 -31.20 6.67
C THR A 300 4.62 -32.06 7.55
N THR A 301 3.34 -31.81 7.59
CA THR A 301 2.36 -32.57 8.41
C THR A 301 2.07 -33.98 7.86
N ASN A 302 3.01 -34.56 7.12
CA ASN A 302 2.91 -35.91 6.57
C ASN A 302 3.71 -36.89 7.46
N ASP A 303 3.19 -37.15 8.66
CA ASP A 303 3.43 -38.39 9.41
C ASP A 303 2.09 -39.00 9.83
#